data_c9fde5c236cb8d13b4b792e275e43458
#
_entry.id   c9fde5c236cb8d13b4b792e275e43458
#
_cell.length_a   1.000
_cell.length_b   1.000
_cell.length_c   1.000
_cell.angle_alpha   90.00
_cell.angle_beta   90.00
_cell.angle_gamma   90.00
#
_symmetry.space_group_name_H-M   'P 1'
#
loop_
_entity.id
_entity.type
_entity.pdbx_description
1 polymer ?
#
loop_
_entity_poly.entity_id
_entity_poly.type
_entity_poly.pdbx_seq_one_letter_code
_entity_poly.pdbx_strand_id
1 'polypeptide(L)' 'MTGLFFIDIRMGRLFHLNGNDYIKQSTRTARMLSNGRVFYFGKNEYVHPVAW' A
#
# COMPACT_ATOMS: atom_id res chain seq x y z
N MET A 1 12.34 7.05 9.22
CA MET A 1 12.08 6.07 8.66
C MET A 1 10.83 5.67 8.80
N THR A 2 10.13 5.32 8.00
CA THR A 2 8.76 5.30 8.13
C THR A 2 8.11 4.24 7.30
N GLY A 3 8.80 3.19 7.01
CA GLY A 3 8.22 2.09 6.29
C GLY A 3 7.54 1.10 7.20
N LEU A 4 6.58 0.39 6.66
CA LEU A 4 5.91 -0.71 7.34
C LEU A 4 5.74 -1.85 6.36
N PHE A 5 5.56 -3.06 6.89
CA PHE A 5 5.18 -4.16 6.03
C PHE A 5 3.73 -3.98 5.61
N PHE A 6 3.43 -4.44 4.40
CA PHE A 6 2.10 -4.25 3.86
C PHE A 6 1.01 -4.81 4.78
N ILE A 7 1.30 -5.93 5.45
CA ILE A 7 0.29 -6.55 6.31
C ILE A 7 -0.10 -5.62 7.47
N ASP A 8 0.78 -4.70 7.86
CA ASP A 8 0.52 -3.78 8.95
C ASP A 8 -0.19 -2.50 8.51
N ILE A 9 -0.38 -2.30 7.23
CA ILE A 9 -1.12 -1.13 6.75
C ILE A 9 -2.60 -1.40 6.93
N ARG A 10 -3.33 -0.42 7.42
CA ARG A 10 -4.78 -0.56 7.58
C ARG A 10 -5.49 -0.40 6.26
N MET A 11 -6.59 -1.10 6.10
CA MET A 11 -7.41 -0.95 4.91
C MET A 11 -7.88 0.49 4.76
N GLY A 12 -7.88 0.97 3.54
CA GLY A 12 -8.26 2.35 3.26
C GLY A 12 -7.14 3.36 3.45
N ARG A 13 -5.97 2.92 3.89
CA ARG A 13 -4.83 3.82 4.07
C ARG A 13 -4.04 3.98 2.79
N LEU A 14 -3.54 5.18 2.58
CA LEU A 14 -2.69 5.50 1.46
C LEU A 14 -1.26 5.13 1.79
N PHE A 15 -0.54 4.57 0.84
CA PHE A 15 0.89 4.32 1.01
C PHE A 15 1.60 4.49 -0.32
N HIS A 16 2.92 4.63 -0.23
CA HIS A 16 3.75 4.93 -1.38
C HIS A 16 4.74 3.79 -1.61
N LEU A 17 4.91 3.40 -2.87
CA LEU A 17 5.87 2.38 -3.21
C LEU A 17 6.36 2.59 -4.63
N ASN A 18 7.69 2.64 -4.81
CA ASN A 18 8.32 2.79 -6.12
C ASN A 18 7.78 3.95 -6.95
N GLY A 19 7.53 5.07 -6.30
CA GLY A 19 7.07 6.26 -7.00
C GLY A 19 5.59 6.30 -7.30
N ASN A 20 4.82 5.33 -6.81
CA ASN A 20 3.38 5.29 -7.02
C ASN A 20 2.64 5.27 -5.69
N ASP A 21 1.45 5.84 -5.68
CA ASP A 21 0.61 5.84 -4.51
C ASP A 21 -0.47 4.79 -4.63
N TYR A 22 -0.74 4.11 -3.55
CA TYR A 22 -1.74 3.04 -3.51
C TYR A 22 -2.64 3.24 -2.32
N ILE A 23 -3.82 2.62 -2.40
CA ILE A 23 -4.72 2.58 -1.27
C ILE A 23 -5.03 1.12 -0.98
N LYS A 24 -4.86 0.70 0.27
CA LYS A 24 -5.05 -0.72 0.61
C LYS A 24 -6.52 -1.08 0.55
N GLN A 25 -6.83 -2.12 -0.22
CA GLN A 25 -8.20 -2.55 -0.40
C GLN A 25 -8.57 -3.78 0.40
N SER A 26 -7.63 -4.66 0.62
CA SER A 26 -7.90 -5.88 1.38
C SER A 26 -6.63 -6.31 2.08
N THR A 27 -6.64 -7.46 2.69
CA THR A 27 -5.48 -7.98 3.42
C THR A 27 -4.25 -8.09 2.54
N ARG A 28 -4.43 -8.40 1.27
CA ARG A 28 -3.30 -8.63 0.37
C ARG A 28 -3.33 -7.81 -0.90
N THR A 29 -4.27 -6.90 -1.07
CA THR A 29 -4.38 -6.13 -2.30
C THR A 29 -4.48 -4.65 -2.05
N ALA A 30 -4.02 -3.88 -3.02
CA ALA A 30 -4.14 -2.44 -2.99
C ALA A 30 -4.36 -1.93 -4.40
N ARG A 31 -5.03 -0.80 -4.52
CA ARG A 31 -5.30 -0.18 -5.80
C ARG A 31 -4.34 0.96 -6.04
N MET A 32 -3.72 0.97 -7.22
CA MET A 32 -2.88 2.09 -7.61
C MET A 32 -3.74 3.27 -8.01
N LEU A 33 -3.45 4.43 -7.44
CA LEU A 33 -4.30 5.60 -7.69
C LEU A 33 -4.19 6.13 -9.11
N SER A 34 -3.01 6.02 -9.71
CA SER A 34 -2.81 6.64 -11.02
C SER A 34 -3.60 5.94 -12.13
N ASN A 35 -3.84 4.64 -12.04
CA ASN A 35 -4.54 3.94 -13.10
C ASN A 35 -5.68 3.06 -12.62
N GLY A 36 -5.95 3.04 -11.33
CA GLY A 36 -7.05 2.26 -10.79
C GLY A 36 -6.85 0.76 -10.78
N ARG A 37 -5.66 0.29 -11.08
CA ARG A 37 -5.41 -1.15 -11.12
C ARG A 37 -5.18 -1.70 -9.73
N VAL A 38 -5.60 -2.94 -9.53
CA VAL A 38 -5.45 -3.63 -8.26
C VAL A 38 -4.27 -4.59 -8.37
N PHE A 39 -3.39 -4.54 -7.38
CA PHE A 39 -2.22 -5.40 -7.34
C PHE A 39 -2.19 -6.22 -6.07
N TYR A 40 -1.61 -7.41 -6.15
CA TYR A 40 -1.38 -8.23 -4.98
C TYR A 40 -0.07 -7.84 -4.34
N PHE A 41 -0.06 -7.81 -3.01
CA PHE A 41 1.15 -7.51 -2.25
C PHE A 41 1.42 -8.65 -1.30
N GLY A 42 2.69 -9.03 -1.18
CA GLY A 42 3.09 -9.99 -0.19
C GLY A 42 3.04 -9.35 1.19
N LYS A 43 2.78 -10.13 2.21
CA LYS A 43 2.72 -9.58 3.56
C LYS A 43 4.05 -9.00 4.02
N ASN A 44 5.16 -9.42 3.42
CA ASN A 44 6.47 -8.88 3.75
C ASN A 44 6.90 -7.73 2.85
N GLU A 45 6.01 -7.24 2.02
CA GLU A 45 6.31 -6.11 1.17
C GLU A 45 6.46 -4.85 2.03
N TYR A 46 7.54 -4.14 1.86
CA TYR A 46 7.83 -2.97 2.68
C TYR A 46 7.36 -1.72 1.95
N VAL A 47 6.46 -0.98 2.54
CA VAL A 47 5.86 0.18 1.90
C VAL A 47 5.93 1.38 2.85
N HIS A 48 5.63 2.56 2.32
CA HIS A 48 5.76 3.79 3.09
C HIS A 48 4.41 4.48 3.23
N PRO A 49 3.83 4.51 4.43
CA PRO A 49 2.58 5.22 4.65
C PRO A 49 2.72 6.69 4.30
N VAL A 50 1.69 7.26 3.69
CA VAL A 50 1.76 8.64 3.25
C VAL A 50 1.30 9.60 4.32
N ALA A 51 0.20 9.34 4.97
CA ALA A 51 -0.32 10.25 5.96
C ALA A 51 -0.88 9.46 7.10
N TRP A 52 -0.37 9.65 8.27
CA TRP A 52 -0.82 8.89 9.44
C TRP A 52 -1.25 9.80 10.56
#